data_9802a6e539e7e9d2390cdf54de97751b
#
_entry.id   9802a6e539e7e9d2390cdf54de97751b
#
_cell.length_a   1.000
_cell.length_b   1.000
_cell.length_c   1.000
_cell.angle_alpha   90.00
_cell.angle_beta   90.00
_cell.angle_gamma   90.00
#
_symmetry.space_group_name_H-M   'P 1'
#
loop_
_entity.id
_entity.type
_entity.pdbx_description
1 polymer ?
#
loop_
_entity_poly.entity_id
_entity_poly.type
_entity_poly.pdbx_seq_one_letter_code
_entity_poly.pdbx_strand_id
1 'polypeptide(L)'
;MTLQRVLIAGPMLAALGLPVQAEALKFTNEAGTTATFYGQVNLTFQSVDDGENTYDGFVDNSNSTSRVGLWIDGTLFDNRFRLNFETGLGIKNTAETSQTEDANWLDWQRTDIRKFEVVSSGNFGAIWVGQGSMATDGVAEIDNSGTSVVGYVNLADTAGGFLFRDGAALSGQTIGSVFKDFDGPRRFRLRYDTPDFSGFVLSAAVGNEILAEGDDASYYDAAVRYSYANETVDLDAGLGYSWKDDEGDTTEQVIASASATHVPTGLNLTLATGKQMSDGGSYLYAKVGWRGDLIAAGETAVSADIYNGSDFGVLGSESSSWGLQAVQQFSDLGLEAYLGYREYSYDHVSGSDFQDVDSILVGARWKF
;
A
#
# COMPACT_ATOMS: atom_id res chain seq x y z
N MET A 1 11.33 33.33 21.35
CA MET A 1 12.59 32.73 21.82
C MET A 1 13.07 31.76 20.75
N THR A 2 14.27 31.81 20.40
CA THR A 2 15.06 31.44 19.25
C THR A 2 14.86 30.03 18.72
N LEU A 3 14.38 29.90 17.48
CA LEU A 3 14.52 28.71 16.61
C LEU A 3 16.02 28.49 16.33
N GLN A 4 16.58 27.48 16.92
CA GLN A 4 17.88 26.92 16.50
C GLN A 4 17.93 25.42 16.84
N ARG A 5 17.26 24.61 16.04
CA ARG A 5 17.57 23.17 15.88
C ARG A 5 17.26 22.78 14.45
N VAL A 6 18.22 23.04 13.58
CA VAL A 6 18.16 22.58 12.19
C VAL A 6 19.49 22.01 11.81
N LEU A 7 19.41 20.88 11.11
CA LEU A 7 20.45 20.29 10.26
C LEU A 7 21.62 19.59 10.98
N ILE A 8 21.41 18.32 11.29
CA ILE A 8 22.43 17.33 11.09
C ILE A 8 21.96 16.37 9.99
N ALA A 9 21.98 16.85 8.76
CA ALA A 9 22.08 15.98 7.59
C ALA A 9 23.56 15.62 7.46
N GLY A 10 23.96 14.52 8.08
CA GLY A 10 25.29 13.95 7.92
C GLY A 10 25.49 13.45 6.48
N PRO A 11 26.73 13.39 5.98
CA PRO A 11 27.03 13.11 4.58
C PRO A 11 26.95 11.60 4.31
N MET A 12 25.74 11.12 3.94
CA MET A 12 25.56 9.74 3.46
C MET A 12 25.38 9.65 1.94
N LEU A 13 25.49 10.77 1.22
CA LEU A 13 25.32 10.82 -0.24
C LEU A 13 26.61 10.80 -1.05
N ALA A 14 27.79 10.64 -0.43
CA ALA A 14 29.07 10.79 -1.12
C ALA A 14 29.74 9.48 -1.60
N ALA A 15 29.07 8.33 -1.52
CA ALA A 15 29.64 7.03 -1.92
C ALA A 15 28.98 6.35 -3.14
N LEU A 16 28.04 7.00 -3.82
CA LEU A 16 27.37 6.42 -5.00
C LEU A 16 27.83 7.10 -6.28
N GLY A 17 29.11 6.96 -6.58
CA GLY A 17 29.69 7.43 -7.84
C GLY A 17 29.84 6.32 -8.86
N LEU A 18 28.75 5.70 -9.33
CA LEU A 18 28.65 5.00 -10.62
C LEU A 18 27.15 4.95 -10.99
N PRO A 19 26.76 5.23 -12.24
CA PRO A 19 25.41 4.96 -12.70
C PRO A 19 25.25 3.44 -12.81
N VAL A 20 24.73 2.83 -11.76
CA VAL A 20 24.23 1.44 -11.83
C VAL A 20 22.78 1.56 -12.26
N GLN A 21 22.49 1.45 -13.55
CA GLN A 21 21.23 0.94 -13.97
C GLN A 21 21.09 -0.43 -13.28
N ALA A 22 20.20 -0.54 -12.32
CA ALA A 22 19.89 -1.81 -11.70
C ALA A 22 19.08 -2.63 -12.73
N GLU A 23 19.77 -3.23 -13.69
CA GLU A 23 19.16 -4.27 -14.50
C GLU A 23 18.84 -5.43 -13.55
N ALA A 24 17.57 -5.79 -13.46
CA ALA A 24 17.14 -6.97 -12.73
C ALA A 24 18.05 -8.15 -13.11
N LEU A 25 18.63 -8.84 -12.13
CA LEU A 25 19.50 -9.99 -12.38
C LEU A 25 18.67 -11.06 -13.08
N LYS A 26 18.88 -11.22 -14.37
CA LYS A 26 18.11 -12.07 -15.25
C LYS A 26 18.97 -13.19 -15.81
N PHE A 27 18.55 -14.43 -15.61
CA PHE A 27 19.17 -15.62 -16.15
C PHE A 27 18.18 -16.37 -17.03
N THR A 28 18.57 -16.71 -18.26
CA THR A 28 17.74 -17.51 -19.18
C THR A 28 18.50 -18.79 -19.56
N ASN A 29 17.86 -19.95 -19.39
CA ASN A 29 18.44 -21.23 -19.79
C ASN A 29 18.19 -21.55 -21.27
N GLU A 30 18.79 -22.63 -21.79
CA GLU A 30 18.64 -23.05 -23.18
C GLU A 30 17.19 -23.42 -23.59
N ALA A 31 16.36 -23.80 -22.61
CA ALA A 31 14.94 -24.09 -22.84
C ALA A 31 14.04 -22.85 -22.86
N GLY A 32 14.61 -21.65 -22.71
CA GLY A 32 13.88 -20.38 -22.70
C GLY A 32 13.23 -20.04 -21.35
N THR A 33 13.46 -20.83 -20.30
CA THR A 33 13.01 -20.49 -18.94
C THR A 33 13.88 -19.37 -18.37
N THR A 34 13.25 -18.34 -17.84
CA THR A 34 13.93 -17.15 -17.32
C THR A 34 13.71 -16.99 -15.83
N ALA A 35 14.78 -16.88 -15.07
CA ALA A 35 14.77 -16.46 -13.67
C ALA A 35 15.12 -14.99 -13.57
N THR A 36 14.29 -14.19 -12.87
CA THR A 36 14.48 -12.75 -12.67
C THR A 36 14.45 -12.46 -11.17
N PHE A 37 15.57 -12.00 -10.63
CA PHE A 37 15.65 -11.51 -9.28
C PHE A 37 15.30 -10.03 -9.26
N TYR A 38 14.42 -9.63 -8.35
CA TYR A 38 13.96 -8.26 -8.22
C TYR A 38 13.82 -7.86 -6.75
N GLY A 39 13.71 -6.57 -6.49
CA GLY A 39 13.47 -6.10 -5.14
C GLY A 39 13.39 -4.59 -5.05
N GLN A 40 13.25 -4.14 -3.82
CA GLN A 40 13.33 -2.73 -3.47
C GLN A 40 13.79 -2.55 -2.03
N VAL A 41 14.41 -1.41 -1.78
CA VAL A 41 14.68 -0.87 -0.44
C VAL A 41 13.98 0.48 -0.34
N ASN A 42 13.18 0.67 0.70
CA ASN A 42 12.32 1.85 0.87
C ASN A 42 12.37 2.37 2.30
N LEU A 43 13.51 2.92 2.70
CA LEU A 43 13.71 3.46 4.04
C LEU A 43 13.23 4.91 4.13
N THR A 44 12.59 5.24 5.24
CA THR A 44 12.04 6.56 5.52
C THR A 44 12.42 7.05 6.91
N PHE A 45 12.64 8.34 7.05
CA PHE A 45 12.56 9.02 8.32
C PHE A 45 11.08 9.34 8.56
N GLN A 46 10.54 8.83 9.67
CA GLN A 46 9.20 9.08 10.15
C GLN A 46 9.29 9.99 11.38
N SER A 47 8.49 11.04 11.41
CA SER A 47 8.27 11.90 12.57
C SER A 47 6.78 12.00 12.84
N VAL A 48 6.33 11.63 14.03
CA VAL A 48 4.93 11.66 14.44
C VAL A 48 4.78 12.49 15.70
N ASP A 49 3.91 13.49 15.65
CA ASP A 49 3.50 14.30 16.80
C ASP A 49 2.10 13.83 17.24
N ASP A 50 1.94 13.46 18.51
CA ASP A 50 0.68 12.93 19.05
C ASP A 50 -0.10 13.97 19.89
N GLY A 51 0.26 15.24 19.72
CA GLY A 51 -0.30 16.38 20.44
C GLY A 51 0.45 16.72 21.73
N GLU A 52 1.18 15.79 22.32
CA GLU A 52 1.98 15.98 23.55
C GLU A 52 3.48 15.76 23.31
N ASN A 53 3.82 14.80 22.45
CA ASN A 53 5.21 14.40 22.19
C ASN A 53 5.42 14.11 20.72
N THR A 54 6.67 14.31 20.27
CA THR A 54 7.12 13.95 18.93
C THR A 54 8.00 12.69 19.00
N TYR A 55 7.74 11.73 18.11
CA TYR A 55 8.42 10.45 17.98
C TYR A 55 9.09 10.36 16.63
N ASP A 56 10.42 10.26 16.61
CA ASP A 56 11.23 10.22 15.41
C ASP A 56 11.88 8.84 15.23
N GLY A 57 11.91 8.34 14.00
CA GLY A 57 12.54 7.06 13.71
C GLY A 57 12.98 6.90 12.26
N PHE A 58 13.96 6.00 12.04
CA PHE A 58 14.35 5.56 10.70
C PHE A 58 13.85 4.13 10.53
N VAL A 59 12.87 3.93 9.64
CA VAL A 59 12.11 2.69 9.51
C VAL A 59 11.83 2.37 8.04
N ASP A 60 11.28 1.19 7.78
CA ASP A 60 10.75 0.84 6.47
C ASP A 60 9.42 1.57 6.20
N ASN A 61 9.11 1.87 4.96
CA ASN A 61 7.88 2.55 4.59
C ASN A 61 6.79 1.54 4.22
N SER A 62 5.74 1.41 5.05
CA SER A 62 4.62 0.49 4.82
C SER A 62 3.84 0.78 3.56
N ASN A 63 3.79 2.03 3.08
CA ASN A 63 3.14 2.34 1.80
C ASN A 63 3.73 1.48 0.64
N SER A 64 4.97 1.02 0.79
CA SER A 64 5.59 0.07 -0.14
C SER A 64 6.84 -0.55 0.51
N THR A 65 6.69 -1.54 1.38
CA THR A 65 7.76 -2.14 2.18
C THR A 65 8.95 -2.65 1.37
N SER A 66 10.13 -2.63 2.00
CA SER A 66 11.36 -3.24 1.47
C SER A 66 11.18 -4.74 1.31
N ARG A 67 11.55 -5.27 0.15
CA ARG A 67 11.32 -6.68 -0.21
C ARG A 67 12.28 -7.17 -1.27
N VAL A 68 12.41 -8.49 -1.35
CA VAL A 68 13.10 -9.19 -2.43
C VAL A 68 12.20 -10.28 -3.00
N GLY A 69 12.39 -10.58 -4.27
CA GLY A 69 11.60 -11.60 -4.96
C GLY A 69 12.34 -12.26 -6.11
N LEU A 70 11.78 -13.36 -6.56
CA LEU A 70 12.26 -14.16 -7.68
C LEU A 70 11.07 -14.58 -8.54
N TRP A 71 11.13 -14.30 -9.82
CA TRP A 71 10.23 -14.88 -10.83
C TRP A 71 10.95 -15.94 -11.62
N ILE A 72 10.29 -17.07 -11.86
CA ILE A 72 10.73 -18.08 -12.82
C ILE A 72 9.62 -18.19 -13.87
N ASP A 73 9.89 -17.68 -15.06
CA ASP A 73 8.96 -17.65 -16.18
C ASP A 73 9.32 -18.74 -17.19
N GLY A 74 8.33 -19.45 -17.70
CA GLY A 74 8.47 -20.47 -18.72
C GLY A 74 7.18 -20.68 -19.51
N THR A 75 7.21 -21.66 -20.39
CA THR A 75 6.04 -22.12 -21.16
C THR A 75 5.83 -23.61 -20.92
N LEU A 76 4.60 -24.01 -20.61
CA LEU A 76 4.20 -25.39 -20.45
C LEU A 76 2.87 -25.60 -21.18
N PHE A 77 2.81 -26.59 -22.13
CA PHE A 77 1.63 -26.88 -22.96
C PHE A 77 1.04 -25.64 -23.63
N ASP A 78 1.91 -24.79 -24.25
CA ASP A 78 1.57 -23.53 -24.93
C ASP A 78 0.99 -22.42 -24.02
N ASN A 79 0.92 -22.64 -22.72
CA ASN A 79 0.53 -21.64 -21.74
C ASN A 79 1.76 -21.04 -21.07
N ARG A 80 1.65 -19.78 -20.65
CA ARG A 80 2.66 -19.16 -19.80
C ARG A 80 2.55 -19.75 -18.40
N PHE A 81 3.71 -19.99 -17.81
CA PHE A 81 3.84 -20.48 -16.45
C PHE A 81 4.79 -19.59 -15.68
N ARG A 82 4.41 -19.16 -14.50
CA ARG A 82 5.25 -18.40 -13.59
C ARG A 82 5.24 -19.02 -12.20
N LEU A 83 6.41 -19.20 -11.61
CA LEU A 83 6.57 -19.36 -10.17
C LEU A 83 7.04 -18.02 -9.61
N ASN A 84 6.42 -17.56 -8.56
CA ASN A 84 6.75 -16.30 -7.90
C ASN A 84 7.02 -16.54 -6.42
N PHE A 85 8.15 -16.02 -5.94
CA PHE A 85 8.47 -15.91 -4.52
C PHE A 85 8.78 -14.46 -4.19
N GLU A 86 8.18 -13.90 -3.13
CA GLU A 86 8.45 -12.56 -2.64
C GLU A 86 8.34 -12.55 -1.11
N THR A 87 9.32 -11.93 -0.44
CA THR A 87 9.31 -11.73 1.01
C THR A 87 9.70 -10.30 1.36
N GLY A 88 9.04 -9.72 2.36
CA GLY A 88 9.50 -8.55 3.07
C GLY A 88 10.83 -8.81 3.76
N LEU A 89 11.53 -7.77 4.15
CA LEU A 89 12.83 -7.88 4.82
C LEU A 89 12.74 -7.92 6.34
N GLY A 90 11.52 -7.83 6.93
CA GLY A 90 11.31 -7.81 8.38
C GLY A 90 11.90 -6.57 9.06
N ILE A 91 12.02 -5.47 8.34
CA ILE A 91 12.43 -4.19 8.91
C ILE A 91 11.21 -3.53 9.54
N LYS A 92 11.31 -3.05 10.80
CA LYS A 92 10.26 -2.28 11.48
C LYS A 92 9.77 -1.17 10.58
N ASN A 93 8.46 -1.06 10.39
CA ASN A 93 7.87 -0.19 9.39
C ASN A 93 6.98 0.90 10.00
N THR A 94 6.57 1.86 9.19
CA THR A 94 5.81 3.03 9.60
C THR A 94 4.45 2.70 10.21
N ALA A 95 3.81 1.60 9.81
CA ALA A 95 2.52 1.17 10.35
C ALA A 95 2.64 0.49 11.72
N GLU A 96 3.81 -0.04 12.07
CA GLU A 96 4.08 -0.77 13.32
C GLU A 96 4.71 0.11 14.41
N THR A 97 5.24 1.28 14.07
CA THR A 97 5.76 2.23 15.06
C THR A 97 4.64 2.77 15.93
N SER A 98 4.91 2.91 17.24
CA SER A 98 3.95 3.47 18.20
C SER A 98 4.65 4.13 19.38
N GLN A 99 3.87 4.81 20.25
CA GLN A 99 4.37 5.39 21.50
C GLN A 99 4.78 4.36 22.55
N THR A 100 4.28 3.12 22.43
CA THR A 100 4.38 2.09 23.47
C THR A 100 5.26 0.93 23.09
N GLU A 101 5.70 0.86 21.85
CA GLU A 101 6.41 -0.29 21.33
C GLU A 101 7.92 -0.07 21.19
N ASP A 102 8.70 -0.98 21.77
CA ASP A 102 10.16 -1.07 21.65
C ASP A 102 10.56 -2.30 20.80
N ALA A 103 9.92 -2.44 19.61
CA ALA A 103 10.19 -3.56 18.72
C ALA A 103 11.61 -3.51 18.14
N ASN A 104 12.18 -4.67 17.90
CA ASN A 104 13.47 -4.80 17.19
C ASN A 104 13.38 -4.14 15.81
N TRP A 105 14.44 -3.43 15.42
CA TRP A 105 14.51 -2.81 14.09
C TRP A 105 14.50 -3.82 12.94
N LEU A 106 14.95 -5.05 13.18
CA LEU A 106 14.93 -6.16 12.21
C LEU A 106 14.42 -7.41 12.91
N ASP A 107 13.26 -7.90 12.46
CA ASP A 107 12.60 -9.11 12.96
C ASP A 107 11.81 -9.78 11.83
N TRP A 108 12.48 -10.61 11.02
CA TRP A 108 11.82 -11.33 9.94
C TRP A 108 10.96 -12.46 10.50
N GLN A 109 9.69 -12.48 10.10
CA GLN A 109 8.71 -13.48 10.48
C GLN A 109 8.17 -14.23 9.27
N ARG A 110 7.57 -15.39 9.49
CA ARG A 110 6.89 -16.16 8.43
C ARG A 110 5.82 -15.32 7.70
N THR A 111 5.18 -14.40 8.39
CA THR A 111 4.19 -13.46 7.85
C THR A 111 4.76 -12.43 6.88
N ASP A 112 6.10 -12.26 6.84
CA ASP A 112 6.76 -11.44 5.82
C ASP A 112 6.77 -12.10 4.43
N ILE A 113 6.42 -13.39 4.31
CA ILE A 113 6.25 -14.06 3.02
C ILE A 113 5.00 -13.47 2.34
N ARG A 114 5.22 -12.66 1.33
CA ARG A 114 4.15 -11.99 0.58
C ARG A 114 3.57 -12.88 -0.52
N LYS A 115 4.46 -13.59 -1.23
CA LYS A 115 4.08 -14.46 -2.35
C LYS A 115 4.91 -15.74 -2.36
N PHE A 116 4.24 -16.85 -2.54
CA PHE A 116 4.80 -18.13 -2.90
C PHE A 116 3.74 -18.88 -3.72
N GLU A 117 3.73 -18.62 -4.99
CA GLU A 117 2.61 -18.94 -5.87
C GLU A 117 3.05 -19.45 -7.23
N VAL A 118 2.17 -20.19 -7.85
CA VAL A 118 2.26 -20.65 -9.24
C VAL A 118 1.12 -20.05 -10.02
N VAL A 119 1.44 -19.53 -11.21
CA VAL A 119 0.48 -18.91 -12.13
C VAL A 119 0.54 -19.63 -13.47
N SER A 120 -0.60 -20.05 -13.98
CA SER A 120 -0.75 -20.49 -15.37
C SER A 120 -1.67 -19.54 -16.12
N SER A 121 -1.24 -18.99 -17.25
CA SER A 121 -2.03 -18.02 -18.03
C SER A 121 -1.99 -18.32 -19.51
N GLY A 122 -3.10 -17.99 -20.18
CA GLY A 122 -3.29 -18.22 -21.61
C GLY A 122 -4.58 -17.56 -22.11
N ASN A 123 -5.11 -18.07 -23.22
CA ASN A 123 -6.37 -17.55 -23.80
C ASN A 123 -7.59 -17.74 -22.89
N PHE A 124 -7.48 -18.61 -21.87
CA PHE A 124 -8.51 -18.85 -20.86
C PHE A 124 -8.47 -17.83 -19.69
N GLY A 125 -7.50 -16.90 -19.68
CA GLY A 125 -7.23 -16.03 -18.55
C GLY A 125 -6.05 -16.51 -17.71
N ALA A 126 -6.13 -16.39 -16.38
CA ALA A 126 -5.07 -16.79 -15.46
C ALA A 126 -5.62 -17.56 -14.26
N ILE A 127 -4.92 -18.62 -13.85
CA ILE A 127 -5.16 -19.38 -12.62
C ILE A 127 -3.95 -19.21 -11.72
N TRP A 128 -4.18 -18.85 -10.47
CA TRP A 128 -3.18 -18.58 -9.43
C TRP A 128 -3.39 -19.57 -8.28
N VAL A 129 -2.33 -20.21 -7.82
CA VAL A 129 -2.37 -21.15 -6.70
C VAL A 129 -1.20 -20.88 -5.77
N GLY A 130 -1.45 -20.78 -4.47
CA GLY A 130 -0.46 -20.56 -3.44
C GLY A 130 -0.66 -19.27 -2.65
N GLN A 131 0.35 -18.89 -1.85
CA GLN A 131 0.34 -17.64 -1.09
C GLN A 131 0.47 -16.44 -2.01
N GLY A 132 -0.44 -15.47 -1.90
CA GLY A 132 -0.44 -14.23 -2.69
C GLY A 132 -1.77 -13.51 -2.66
N SER A 133 -1.92 -12.53 -3.54
CA SER A 133 -3.05 -11.59 -3.60
C SER A 133 -4.38 -12.29 -3.86
N MET A 134 -5.37 -12.06 -3.01
CA MET A 134 -6.76 -12.39 -3.26
C MET A 134 -7.32 -11.57 -4.44
N ALA A 135 -8.56 -11.81 -4.87
CA ALA A 135 -9.12 -11.10 -6.03
C ALA A 135 -9.33 -9.61 -5.78
N THR A 136 -9.59 -9.20 -4.54
CA THR A 136 -9.82 -7.81 -4.15
C THR A 136 -8.56 -7.04 -3.75
N ASP A 137 -7.39 -7.69 -3.55
CA ASP A 137 -6.11 -7.03 -3.25
C ASP A 137 -5.76 -6.00 -4.34
N GLY A 138 -5.59 -4.73 -3.96
CA GLY A 138 -5.33 -3.58 -4.81
C GLY A 138 -6.58 -2.95 -5.46
N VAL A 139 -7.80 -3.38 -5.08
CA VAL A 139 -9.03 -2.76 -5.61
C VAL A 139 -9.35 -1.45 -4.91
N ALA A 140 -9.11 -1.32 -3.61
CA ALA A 140 -9.29 -0.04 -2.91
C ALA A 140 -8.17 0.97 -3.25
N GLU A 141 -7.02 0.50 -3.70
CA GLU A 141 -5.75 1.23 -3.78
C GLU A 141 -5.39 1.75 -5.18
N ILE A 142 -6.33 1.74 -6.13
CA ILE A 142 -6.08 2.25 -7.49
C ILE A 142 -5.76 3.75 -7.42
N ASP A 143 -4.54 4.11 -7.78
CA ASP A 143 -4.01 5.47 -7.66
C ASP A 143 -2.95 5.77 -8.74
N ASN A 144 -3.30 6.59 -9.73
CA ASN A 144 -2.45 7.00 -10.83
C ASN A 144 -1.74 8.35 -10.57
N SER A 145 -1.74 8.85 -9.31
CA SER A 145 -1.17 10.14 -8.95
C SER A 145 0.37 10.19 -9.05
N GLY A 146 1.04 9.03 -8.97
CA GLY A 146 2.50 8.96 -8.87
C GLY A 146 3.05 9.19 -7.46
N THR A 147 2.18 9.38 -6.45
CA THR A 147 2.58 9.67 -5.06
C THR A 147 2.25 8.55 -4.07
N SER A 148 1.74 7.40 -4.53
CA SER A 148 1.31 6.28 -3.68
C SER A 148 2.42 5.72 -2.76
N VAL A 149 3.70 5.92 -3.11
CA VAL A 149 4.83 5.51 -2.27
C VAL A 149 4.89 6.24 -0.93
N VAL A 150 4.21 7.38 -0.78
CA VAL A 150 4.25 8.21 0.43
C VAL A 150 2.86 8.59 0.95
N GLY A 151 1.81 8.19 0.24
CA GLY A 151 0.44 8.36 0.68
C GLY A 151 -0.57 7.92 -0.37
N TYR A 152 -1.54 7.14 0.06
CA TYR A 152 -2.67 6.63 -0.71
C TYR A 152 -3.83 6.33 0.26
N VAL A 153 -4.87 5.61 -0.16
CA VAL A 153 -6.09 5.37 0.63
C VAL A 153 -5.85 4.62 1.95
N ASN A 154 -4.82 3.75 2.02
CA ASN A 154 -4.44 3.09 3.26
C ASN A 154 -3.61 4.03 4.16
N LEU A 155 -4.31 4.85 4.93
CA LEU A 155 -3.70 5.85 5.79
C LEU A 155 -2.93 5.23 6.96
N ALA A 156 -3.29 3.99 7.34
CA ALA A 156 -2.62 3.25 8.41
C ALA A 156 -1.16 2.92 8.07
N ASP A 157 -0.81 2.80 6.79
CA ASP A 157 0.56 2.54 6.38
C ASP A 157 1.54 3.69 6.73
N THR A 158 1.03 4.88 6.97
CA THR A 158 1.86 6.04 7.33
C THR A 158 2.20 6.11 8.82
N ALA A 159 1.24 5.78 9.73
CA ALA A 159 1.41 5.88 11.19
C ALA A 159 0.43 4.99 11.98
N GLY A 160 0.07 3.83 11.44
CA GLY A 160 -1.05 2.99 11.92
C GLY A 160 -0.99 2.54 13.38
N GLY A 161 0.21 2.32 13.92
CA GLY A 161 0.40 1.88 15.30
C GLY A 161 0.29 2.99 16.36
N PHE A 162 0.27 4.26 15.96
CA PHE A 162 0.15 5.37 16.89
C PHE A 162 -1.26 5.47 17.46
N LEU A 163 -1.33 5.67 18.78
CA LEU A 163 -2.57 5.86 19.55
C LEU A 163 -2.93 7.34 19.59
N PHE A 164 -4.21 7.64 19.46
CA PHE A 164 -4.73 8.96 19.81
C PHE A 164 -4.64 9.21 21.31
N ARG A 165 -4.54 10.48 21.73
CA ARG A 165 -4.62 10.90 23.13
C ARG A 165 -6.01 11.44 23.46
N ASP A 166 -6.52 11.06 24.64
CA ASP A 166 -7.65 11.70 25.27
C ASP A 166 -7.11 12.60 26.39
N GLY A 167 -6.99 13.88 26.15
CA GLY A 167 -6.16 14.78 26.94
C GLY A 167 -4.69 14.32 26.93
N ALA A 168 -4.05 14.24 28.10
CA ALA A 168 -2.65 13.80 28.20
C ALA A 168 -2.46 12.27 28.18
N ALA A 169 -3.54 11.48 28.28
CA ALA A 169 -3.44 10.03 28.34
C ALA A 169 -3.53 9.37 26.96
N LEU A 170 -2.76 8.29 26.74
CA LEU A 170 -2.96 7.46 25.56
C LEU A 170 -4.31 6.74 25.64
N SER A 171 -5.07 6.80 24.56
CA SER A 171 -6.34 6.09 24.43
C SER A 171 -6.12 4.62 24.03
N GLY A 172 -7.21 3.85 23.86
CA GLY A 172 -7.15 2.53 23.24
C GLY A 172 -7.29 2.54 21.71
N GLN A 173 -7.42 3.71 21.10
CA GLN A 173 -7.68 3.86 19.66
C GLN A 173 -6.38 4.16 18.92
N THR A 174 -5.97 3.25 18.02
CA THR A 174 -4.86 3.49 17.11
C THR A 174 -5.37 4.09 15.79
N ILE A 175 -4.50 4.80 15.06
CA ILE A 175 -4.80 5.25 13.70
C ILE A 175 -5.28 4.06 12.86
N GLY A 176 -4.56 2.93 12.88
CA GLY A 176 -4.94 1.74 12.11
C GLY A 176 -6.26 1.09 12.55
N SER A 177 -6.81 1.40 13.74
CA SER A 177 -8.13 0.90 14.18
C SER A 177 -9.29 1.70 13.60
N VAL A 178 -9.10 2.99 13.31
CA VAL A 178 -10.17 3.91 12.91
C VAL A 178 -10.01 4.50 11.49
N PHE A 179 -8.91 4.15 10.79
CA PHE A 179 -8.71 4.44 9.36
C PHE A 179 -8.57 3.13 8.60
N LYS A 180 -9.56 2.78 7.81
CA LYS A 180 -9.64 1.52 7.05
C LYS A 180 -9.81 1.81 5.56
N ASP A 181 -9.28 0.93 4.72
CA ASP A 181 -9.50 0.92 3.27
C ASP A 181 -10.24 -0.33 2.79
N PHE A 182 -10.29 -1.39 3.64
CA PHE A 182 -10.90 -2.68 3.34
C PHE A 182 -10.29 -3.39 2.13
N ASP A 183 -9.05 -3.05 1.73
CA ASP A 183 -8.40 -3.73 0.62
C ASP A 183 -8.19 -5.22 0.89
N GLY A 184 -8.13 -6.00 -0.18
CA GLY A 184 -8.04 -7.45 -0.10
C GLY A 184 -6.71 -7.92 0.48
N PRO A 185 -6.73 -8.97 1.32
CA PRO A 185 -5.53 -9.53 1.91
C PRO A 185 -4.76 -10.44 0.93
N ARG A 186 -3.56 -10.85 1.36
CA ARG A 186 -2.84 -11.99 0.77
C ARG A 186 -3.13 -13.23 1.60
N ARG A 187 -3.46 -14.36 0.90
CA ARG A 187 -3.79 -15.64 1.53
C ARG A 187 -3.19 -16.79 0.72
N PHE A 188 -3.14 -17.97 1.28
CA PHE A 188 -2.98 -19.18 0.48
C PHE A 188 -4.32 -19.43 -0.24
N ARG A 189 -4.35 -19.25 -1.55
CA ARG A 189 -5.61 -19.20 -2.31
C ARG A 189 -5.53 -19.93 -3.65
N LEU A 190 -6.72 -20.25 -4.16
CA LEU A 190 -7.00 -20.46 -5.58
C LEU A 190 -7.71 -19.21 -6.10
N ARG A 191 -7.15 -18.58 -7.14
CA ARG A 191 -7.74 -17.40 -7.81
C ARG A 191 -7.82 -17.65 -9.30
N TYR A 192 -8.89 -17.16 -9.92
CA TYR A 192 -9.06 -17.10 -11.36
C TYR A 192 -9.32 -15.67 -11.81
N ASP A 193 -8.62 -15.27 -12.86
CA ASP A 193 -8.85 -14.02 -13.58
C ASP A 193 -9.27 -14.34 -15.01
N THR A 194 -10.34 -13.70 -15.50
CA THR A 194 -10.77 -13.84 -16.91
C THR A 194 -9.72 -13.26 -17.86
N PRO A 195 -9.79 -13.60 -19.16
CA PRO A 195 -9.16 -12.77 -20.18
C PRO A 195 -9.67 -11.33 -20.12
N ASP A 196 -8.91 -10.41 -20.70
CA ASP A 196 -9.34 -9.03 -20.89
C ASP A 196 -10.49 -8.98 -21.91
N PHE A 197 -11.60 -8.34 -21.50
CA PHE A 197 -12.77 -8.08 -22.34
C PHE A 197 -12.93 -6.57 -22.55
N SER A 198 -12.15 -6.00 -23.47
CA SER A 198 -12.17 -4.56 -23.79
C SER A 198 -11.88 -3.68 -22.55
N GLY A 199 -10.87 -4.05 -21.80
CA GLY A 199 -10.42 -3.36 -20.58
C GLY A 199 -11.02 -3.94 -19.28
N PHE A 200 -12.02 -4.84 -19.36
CA PHE A 200 -12.60 -5.47 -18.17
C PHE A 200 -11.94 -6.81 -17.86
N VAL A 201 -11.55 -6.99 -16.62
CA VAL A 201 -11.10 -8.27 -16.04
C VAL A 201 -11.94 -8.57 -14.80
N LEU A 202 -12.54 -9.78 -14.77
CA LEU A 202 -13.23 -10.29 -13.59
C LEU A 202 -12.33 -11.28 -12.88
N SER A 203 -12.31 -11.21 -11.55
CA SER A 203 -11.50 -12.06 -10.70
C SER A 203 -12.34 -12.67 -9.58
N ALA A 204 -12.03 -13.90 -9.18
CA ALA A 204 -12.60 -14.52 -7.99
C ALA A 204 -11.54 -15.37 -7.28
N ALA A 205 -11.57 -15.39 -5.96
CA ALA A 205 -10.65 -16.22 -5.18
C ALA A 205 -11.30 -16.84 -3.94
N VAL A 206 -10.72 -17.94 -3.50
CA VAL A 206 -10.98 -18.59 -2.22
C VAL A 206 -9.65 -18.95 -1.57
N GLY A 207 -9.53 -18.71 -0.27
CA GLY A 207 -8.27 -18.94 0.43
C GLY A 207 -8.40 -19.01 1.95
N ASN A 208 -7.29 -19.37 2.59
CA ASN A 208 -7.15 -19.43 4.04
C ASN A 208 -5.83 -18.76 4.46
N GLU A 209 -5.77 -18.33 5.71
CA GLU A 209 -4.51 -17.90 6.33
C GLU A 209 -3.68 -19.13 6.68
N ILE A 210 -2.39 -19.12 6.31
CA ILE A 210 -1.45 -20.22 6.63
C ILE A 210 -0.15 -19.72 7.26
N LEU A 211 0.07 -18.41 7.27
CA LEU A 211 1.30 -17.79 7.77
C LEU A 211 1.14 -17.30 9.21
N ALA A 212 0.00 -16.73 9.56
CA ALA A 212 -0.34 -16.38 10.95
C ALA A 212 -0.96 -17.58 11.68
N GLU A 213 -0.71 -17.69 12.99
CA GLU A 213 -1.34 -18.71 13.85
C GLU A 213 -2.65 -18.18 14.41
N GLY A 214 -3.66 -19.04 14.52
CA GLY A 214 -4.95 -18.70 15.14
C GLY A 214 -5.94 -17.99 14.24
N ASP A 215 -5.70 -17.93 12.93
CA ASP A 215 -6.68 -17.49 11.93
C ASP A 215 -7.12 -18.72 11.10
N ASP A 216 -8.19 -19.37 11.53
CA ASP A 216 -8.78 -20.54 10.87
C ASP A 216 -9.91 -20.18 9.91
N ALA A 217 -10.13 -18.88 9.65
CA ALA A 217 -11.19 -18.39 8.80
C ALA A 217 -11.00 -18.77 7.32
N SER A 218 -12.12 -18.88 6.64
CA SER A 218 -12.18 -19.00 5.19
C SER A 218 -12.46 -17.64 4.53
N TYR A 219 -11.71 -17.34 3.49
CA TYR A 219 -11.77 -16.07 2.77
C TYR A 219 -12.26 -16.28 1.35
N TYR A 220 -13.19 -15.46 0.93
CA TYR A 220 -13.77 -15.47 -0.41
C TYR A 220 -13.86 -14.06 -0.92
N ASP A 221 -13.58 -13.85 -2.20
CA ASP A 221 -13.76 -12.54 -2.80
C ASP A 221 -13.97 -12.60 -4.31
N ALA A 222 -14.53 -11.52 -4.83
CA ALA A 222 -14.68 -11.29 -6.26
C ALA A 222 -14.45 -9.81 -6.58
N ALA A 223 -13.87 -9.56 -7.74
CA ALA A 223 -13.59 -8.19 -8.19
C ALA A 223 -13.84 -8.05 -9.69
N VAL A 224 -14.16 -6.84 -10.11
CA VAL A 224 -14.08 -6.39 -11.48
C VAL A 224 -13.13 -5.20 -11.55
N ARG A 225 -12.20 -5.24 -12.51
CA ARG A 225 -11.29 -4.14 -12.83
C ARG A 225 -11.53 -3.67 -14.24
N TYR A 226 -11.40 -2.38 -14.44
CA TYR A 226 -11.48 -1.74 -15.75
C TYR A 226 -10.28 -0.85 -15.96
N SER A 227 -9.64 -0.97 -17.11
CA SER A 227 -8.53 -0.10 -17.53
C SER A 227 -8.79 0.43 -18.94
N TYR A 228 -8.60 1.72 -19.11
CA TYR A 228 -8.73 2.40 -20.40
C TYR A 228 -7.68 3.48 -20.53
N ALA A 229 -6.93 3.45 -21.62
CA ALA A 229 -5.90 4.45 -21.91
C ALA A 229 -5.98 4.91 -23.36
N ASN A 230 -5.84 6.23 -23.56
CA ASN A 230 -5.65 6.86 -24.87
C ASN A 230 -4.74 8.10 -24.73
N GLU A 231 -4.59 8.88 -25.78
CA GLU A 231 -3.75 10.09 -25.78
C GLU A 231 -4.26 11.21 -24.85
N THR A 232 -5.49 11.13 -24.36
CA THR A 232 -6.14 12.17 -23.56
C THR A 232 -6.35 11.74 -22.11
N VAL A 233 -6.75 10.47 -21.90
CA VAL A 233 -7.14 9.97 -20.58
C VAL A 233 -6.53 8.60 -20.35
N ASP A 234 -5.99 8.41 -19.16
CA ASP A 234 -5.63 7.14 -18.54
C ASP A 234 -6.54 6.91 -17.34
N LEU A 235 -7.34 5.85 -17.35
CA LEU A 235 -8.39 5.55 -16.36
C LEU A 235 -8.27 4.11 -15.89
N ASP A 236 -8.14 3.92 -14.59
CA ASP A 236 -8.28 2.64 -13.92
C ASP A 236 -9.41 2.71 -12.89
N ALA A 237 -10.19 1.64 -12.78
CA ALA A 237 -11.26 1.53 -11.81
C ALA A 237 -11.40 0.09 -11.33
N GLY A 238 -11.90 -0.08 -10.10
CA GLY A 238 -12.15 -1.38 -9.51
C GLY A 238 -13.37 -1.37 -8.59
N LEU A 239 -14.04 -2.52 -8.53
CA LEU A 239 -15.10 -2.82 -7.58
C LEU A 239 -14.85 -4.22 -7.06
N GLY A 240 -14.85 -4.37 -5.73
CA GLY A 240 -14.61 -5.63 -5.05
C GLY A 240 -15.67 -5.92 -4.00
N TYR A 241 -15.92 -7.19 -3.79
CA TYR A 241 -16.72 -7.72 -2.69
C TYR A 241 -15.99 -8.88 -2.05
N SER A 242 -15.84 -8.84 -0.73
CA SER A 242 -15.19 -9.89 0.04
C SER A 242 -16.02 -10.33 1.21
N TRP A 243 -15.88 -11.59 1.62
CA TRP A 243 -16.44 -12.10 2.86
C TRP A 243 -15.46 -13.06 3.52
N LYS A 244 -15.37 -12.93 4.83
CA LYS A 244 -14.62 -13.80 5.74
C LYS A 244 -15.63 -14.60 6.55
N ASP A 245 -15.50 -15.91 6.58
CA ASP A 245 -16.27 -16.82 7.44
C ASP A 245 -15.34 -17.36 8.53
N ASP A 246 -15.64 -17.01 9.79
CA ASP A 246 -14.90 -17.38 10.98
C ASP A 246 -15.83 -18.11 11.94
N GLU A 247 -15.87 -19.45 11.84
CA GLU A 247 -16.72 -20.33 12.67
C GLU A 247 -18.23 -19.97 12.64
N GLY A 248 -18.72 -19.39 11.55
CA GLY A 248 -20.11 -18.98 11.33
C GLY A 248 -20.37 -17.49 11.57
N ASP A 249 -19.39 -16.73 12.05
CA ASP A 249 -19.43 -15.26 12.02
C ASP A 249 -18.91 -14.77 10.68
N THR A 250 -19.78 -14.11 9.92
CA THR A 250 -19.43 -13.62 8.58
C THR A 250 -19.23 -12.12 8.58
N THR A 251 -18.07 -11.67 8.11
CA THR A 251 -17.78 -10.26 7.83
C THR A 251 -17.79 -10.04 6.32
N GLU A 252 -18.61 -9.09 5.87
CA GLU A 252 -18.76 -8.76 4.45
C GLU A 252 -18.31 -7.31 4.19
N GLN A 253 -17.59 -7.08 3.09
CA GLN A 253 -17.09 -5.76 2.72
C GLN A 253 -17.28 -5.52 1.22
N VAL A 254 -17.63 -4.28 0.88
CA VAL A 254 -17.65 -3.76 -0.48
C VAL A 254 -16.65 -2.61 -0.59
N ILE A 255 -15.86 -2.62 -1.66
CA ILE A 255 -14.84 -1.60 -1.93
C ILE A 255 -14.92 -1.17 -3.39
N ALA A 256 -14.62 0.08 -3.64
CA ALA A 256 -14.48 0.61 -5.00
C ALA A 256 -13.45 1.73 -5.03
N SER A 257 -12.68 1.77 -6.09
CA SER A 257 -11.83 2.92 -6.38
C SER A 257 -11.74 3.20 -7.88
N ALA A 258 -11.37 4.43 -8.21
CA ALA A 258 -11.09 4.84 -9.57
C ALA A 258 -10.05 5.97 -9.57
N SER A 259 -9.14 5.92 -10.54
CA SER A 259 -8.15 6.97 -10.75
C SER A 259 -8.06 7.32 -12.22
N ALA A 260 -8.14 8.62 -12.53
CA ALA A 260 -8.08 9.13 -13.87
C ALA A 260 -7.01 10.20 -14.01
N THR A 261 -6.18 10.11 -15.04
CA THR A 261 -5.16 11.10 -15.41
C THR A 261 -5.51 11.73 -16.75
N HIS A 262 -5.55 13.06 -16.81
CA HIS A 262 -5.58 13.78 -18.07
C HIS A 262 -4.15 13.86 -18.62
N VAL A 263 -3.84 12.99 -19.59
CA VAL A 263 -2.49 12.74 -20.10
C VAL A 263 -1.78 14.03 -20.56
N PRO A 264 -2.43 14.95 -21.33
CA PRO A 264 -1.73 16.14 -21.81
C PRO A 264 -1.30 17.13 -20.71
N THR A 265 -1.96 17.13 -19.55
CA THR A 265 -1.64 18.08 -18.47
C THR A 265 -0.99 17.43 -17.25
N GLY A 266 -1.05 16.10 -17.13
CA GLY A 266 -0.61 15.38 -15.94
C GLY A 266 -1.54 15.52 -14.72
N LEU A 267 -2.65 16.28 -14.82
CA LEU A 267 -3.63 16.40 -13.75
C LEU A 267 -4.35 15.06 -13.54
N ASN A 268 -4.52 14.67 -12.30
CA ASN A 268 -5.19 13.41 -11.96
C ASN A 268 -6.15 13.57 -10.78
N LEU A 269 -7.12 12.66 -10.72
CA LEU A 269 -8.11 12.54 -9.67
C LEU A 269 -8.26 11.06 -9.29
N THR A 270 -8.16 10.76 -8.00
CA THR A 270 -8.44 9.44 -7.44
C THR A 270 -9.58 9.53 -6.45
N LEU A 271 -10.51 8.58 -6.51
CA LEU A 271 -11.60 8.41 -5.56
C LEU A 271 -11.61 6.97 -5.08
N ALA A 272 -11.81 6.76 -3.77
CA ALA A 272 -12.01 5.42 -3.21
C ALA A 272 -13.07 5.45 -2.11
N THR A 273 -13.76 4.33 -1.93
CA THR A 273 -14.78 4.15 -0.89
C THR A 273 -14.90 2.68 -0.53
N GLY A 274 -15.28 2.41 0.70
CA GLY A 274 -15.57 1.06 1.15
C GLY A 274 -16.54 1.07 2.32
N LYS A 275 -17.19 -0.07 2.53
CA LYS A 275 -18.15 -0.28 3.62
C LYS A 275 -18.09 -1.72 4.10
N GLN A 276 -18.05 -1.89 5.42
CA GLN A 276 -18.33 -3.17 6.07
C GLN A 276 -19.84 -3.30 6.26
N MET A 277 -20.42 -4.38 5.73
CA MET A 277 -21.88 -4.51 5.60
C MET A 277 -22.57 -4.89 6.91
N SER A 278 -21.89 -5.65 7.80
CA SER A 278 -22.52 -6.23 8.99
C SER A 278 -22.60 -5.25 10.19
N ASP A 279 -21.55 -4.47 10.46
CA ASP A 279 -21.41 -3.70 11.70
C ASP A 279 -21.18 -2.19 11.50
N GLY A 280 -21.43 -1.70 10.31
CA GLY A 280 -21.14 -0.32 9.95
C GLY A 280 -19.69 -0.14 9.46
N GLY A 281 -19.13 1.04 9.68
CA GLY A 281 -17.82 1.42 9.17
C GLY A 281 -17.80 1.61 7.66
N SER A 282 -17.62 2.84 7.24
CA SER A 282 -17.48 3.20 5.84
C SER A 282 -16.54 4.39 5.69
N TYR A 283 -15.97 4.54 4.51
CA TYR A 283 -15.09 5.67 4.22
C TYR A 283 -15.33 6.25 2.82
N LEU A 284 -14.92 7.49 2.67
CA LEU A 284 -14.75 8.17 1.39
C LEU A 284 -13.36 8.80 1.36
N TYR A 285 -12.61 8.54 0.29
CA TYR A 285 -11.31 9.10 0.01
C TYR A 285 -11.32 9.83 -1.33
N ALA A 286 -10.66 10.98 -1.38
CA ALA A 286 -10.44 11.72 -2.62
C ALA A 286 -9.02 12.31 -2.64
N LYS A 287 -8.36 12.21 -3.79
CA LYS A 287 -7.03 12.74 -4.02
C LYS A 287 -6.99 13.48 -5.36
N VAL A 288 -6.39 14.66 -5.37
CA VAL A 288 -6.06 15.39 -6.58
C VAL A 288 -4.55 15.49 -6.70
N GLY A 289 -4.03 15.32 -7.90
CA GLY A 289 -2.60 15.34 -8.13
C GLY A 289 -2.23 15.92 -9.49
N TRP A 290 -0.94 16.12 -9.63
CA TRP A 290 -0.30 16.47 -10.88
C TRP A 290 1.02 15.68 -11.00
N ARG A 291 1.31 15.20 -12.19
CA ARG A 291 2.60 14.56 -12.52
C ARG A 291 3.14 15.05 -13.85
N GLY A 292 4.45 15.20 -13.95
CA GLY A 292 5.13 15.67 -15.16
C GLY A 292 6.61 15.91 -14.92
N ASP A 293 7.33 16.26 -15.97
CA ASP A 293 8.78 16.46 -15.93
C ASP A 293 9.13 17.90 -15.53
N LEU A 294 9.36 18.16 -14.24
CA LEU A 294 9.87 19.47 -13.78
C LEU A 294 11.38 19.58 -13.90
N ILE A 295 12.09 18.48 -13.75
CA ILE A 295 13.55 18.40 -13.88
C ILE A 295 13.92 17.23 -14.78
N ALA A 296 15.09 17.33 -15.42
CA ALA A 296 15.55 16.33 -16.39
C ALA A 296 15.88 14.94 -15.77
N ALA A 297 15.84 14.81 -14.45
CA ALA A 297 16.15 13.56 -13.75
C ALA A 297 15.02 12.51 -13.85
N GLY A 298 13.80 12.94 -14.14
CA GLY A 298 12.61 12.08 -14.26
C GLY A 298 11.34 12.78 -13.77
N GLU A 299 10.24 12.03 -13.72
CA GLU A 299 8.92 12.54 -13.36
C GLU A 299 8.88 13.09 -11.93
N THR A 300 8.24 14.24 -11.77
CA THR A 300 7.83 14.82 -10.49
C THR A 300 6.33 14.62 -10.33
N ALA A 301 5.88 14.15 -9.18
CA ALA A 301 4.48 14.04 -8.83
C ALA A 301 4.21 14.78 -7.51
N VAL A 302 3.08 15.48 -7.45
CA VAL A 302 2.57 16.13 -6.23
C VAL A 302 1.09 15.88 -6.10
N SER A 303 0.60 15.72 -4.86
CA SER A 303 -0.82 15.52 -4.60
C SER A 303 -1.26 16.05 -3.25
N ALA A 304 -2.55 16.21 -3.12
CA ALA A 304 -3.25 16.46 -1.87
C ALA A 304 -4.45 15.51 -1.78
N ASP A 305 -4.72 14.97 -0.60
CA ASP A 305 -5.83 14.07 -0.37
C ASP A 305 -6.63 14.40 0.90
N ILE A 306 -7.84 13.87 0.94
CA ILE A 306 -8.72 13.87 2.09
C ILE A 306 -9.34 12.49 2.28
N TYR A 307 -9.58 12.13 3.55
CA TYR A 307 -10.28 10.92 3.94
C TYR A 307 -11.34 11.27 4.99
N ASN A 308 -12.53 10.67 4.88
CA ASN A 308 -13.56 10.73 5.90
C ASN A 308 -14.08 9.32 6.13
N GLY A 309 -14.01 8.85 7.37
CA GLY A 309 -14.52 7.57 7.83
C GLY A 309 -15.61 7.76 8.87
N SER A 310 -16.52 6.83 8.94
CA SER A 310 -17.62 6.81 9.91
C SER A 310 -17.77 5.42 10.50
N ASP A 311 -18.17 5.36 11.78
CA ASP A 311 -18.51 4.13 12.52
C ASP A 311 -17.34 3.15 12.71
N PHE A 312 -16.09 3.61 12.65
CA PHE A 312 -14.93 2.79 12.96
C PHE A 312 -14.64 2.74 14.44
N GLY A 313 -14.48 1.53 14.99
CA GLY A 313 -14.26 1.30 16.41
C GLY A 313 -15.55 1.41 17.23
N VAL A 314 -16.35 2.45 17.06
CA VAL A 314 -17.62 2.68 17.77
C VAL A 314 -18.64 3.31 16.83
N LEU A 315 -19.89 2.85 16.89
CA LEU A 315 -21.00 3.42 16.11
C LEU A 315 -21.18 4.91 16.42
N GLY A 316 -21.22 5.74 15.40
CA GLY A 316 -21.33 7.21 15.46
C GLY A 316 -19.98 7.92 15.64
N SER A 317 -18.85 7.21 15.61
CA SER A 317 -17.53 7.85 15.54
C SER A 317 -17.24 8.37 14.13
N GLU A 318 -16.39 9.38 14.05
CA GLU A 318 -15.90 9.95 12.80
C GLU A 318 -14.37 10.00 12.80
N SER A 319 -13.75 9.65 11.68
CA SER A 319 -12.32 9.79 11.43
C SER A 319 -12.09 10.66 10.21
N SER A 320 -11.24 11.64 10.30
CA SER A 320 -10.90 12.52 9.19
C SER A 320 -9.40 12.73 9.06
N SER A 321 -8.94 12.87 7.83
CA SER A 321 -7.51 13.12 7.56
C SER A 321 -7.35 13.91 6.29
N TRP A 322 -6.28 14.69 6.23
CA TRP A 322 -5.80 15.28 4.99
C TRP A 322 -4.28 15.11 4.87
N GLY A 323 -3.78 15.09 3.64
CA GLY A 323 -2.36 14.89 3.39
C GLY A 323 -1.85 15.65 2.18
N LEU A 324 -0.53 15.89 2.18
CA LEU A 324 0.23 16.47 1.07
C LEU A 324 1.40 15.56 0.74
N GLN A 325 1.62 15.26 -0.53
CA GLN A 325 2.66 14.36 -0.98
C GLN A 325 3.46 14.96 -2.14
N ALA A 326 4.75 14.66 -2.18
CA ALA A 326 5.63 14.96 -3.29
C ALA A 326 6.59 13.79 -3.54
N VAL A 327 6.77 13.44 -4.79
CA VAL A 327 7.69 12.39 -5.25
C VAL A 327 8.49 12.91 -6.42
N GLN A 328 9.81 12.70 -6.39
CA GLN A 328 10.71 12.93 -7.50
C GLN A 328 11.35 11.61 -7.92
N GLN A 329 11.15 11.21 -9.16
CA GLN A 329 11.82 10.07 -9.75
C GLN A 329 13.20 10.46 -10.29
N PHE A 330 14.17 9.57 -10.09
CA PHE A 330 15.50 9.61 -10.70
C PHE A 330 15.62 8.37 -11.57
N SER A 331 15.11 8.48 -12.80
CA SER A 331 14.86 7.34 -13.69
C SER A 331 16.13 6.54 -14.00
N ASP A 332 17.27 7.20 -14.21
CA ASP A 332 18.55 6.55 -14.49
C ASP A 332 19.12 5.74 -13.29
N LEU A 333 18.60 5.99 -12.10
CA LEU A 333 19.05 5.35 -10.86
C LEU A 333 18.06 4.31 -10.33
N GLY A 334 16.85 4.20 -10.91
CA GLY A 334 15.76 3.41 -10.32
C GLY A 334 15.34 3.91 -8.93
N LEU A 335 15.55 5.21 -8.65
CA LEU A 335 15.35 5.81 -7.34
C LEU A 335 14.15 6.76 -7.37
N GLU A 336 13.34 6.73 -6.31
CA GLU A 336 12.27 7.70 -6.02
C GLU A 336 12.55 8.34 -4.66
N ALA A 337 12.69 9.65 -4.60
CA ALA A 337 12.75 10.41 -3.34
C ALA A 337 11.39 11.02 -3.05
N TYR A 338 10.96 11.03 -1.79
CA TYR A 338 9.63 11.49 -1.43
C TYR A 338 9.58 12.27 -0.11
N LEU A 339 8.53 13.08 0.00
CA LEU A 339 8.13 13.82 1.19
C LEU A 339 6.62 13.73 1.31
N GLY A 340 6.12 13.43 2.51
CA GLY A 340 4.70 13.42 2.86
C GLY A 340 4.45 14.10 4.19
N TYR A 341 3.30 14.77 4.28
CA TYR A 341 2.70 15.26 5.52
C TYR A 341 1.27 14.78 5.60
N ARG A 342 0.83 14.41 6.79
CA ARG A 342 -0.55 13.99 7.05
C ARG A 342 -0.98 14.34 8.46
N GLU A 343 -2.20 14.83 8.60
CA GLU A 343 -2.91 15.05 9.85
C GLU A 343 -4.05 14.03 9.97
N TYR A 344 -4.25 13.52 11.18
CA TYR A 344 -5.32 12.56 11.54
C TYR A 344 -6.13 13.13 12.70
N SER A 345 -7.45 13.11 12.58
CA SER A 345 -8.40 13.51 13.61
C SER A 345 -9.40 12.39 13.84
N TYR A 346 -9.80 12.19 15.08
CA TYR A 346 -10.79 11.18 15.47
C TYR A 346 -11.77 11.73 16.49
N ASP A 347 -13.05 11.66 16.18
CA ASP A 347 -14.16 12.07 17.06
C ASP A 347 -14.91 10.85 17.56
N HIS A 348 -15.05 10.75 18.88
CA HIS A 348 -15.74 9.66 19.56
C HIS A 348 -17.02 10.14 20.24
N VAL A 349 -18.10 9.35 20.13
CA VAL A 349 -19.43 9.67 20.67
C VAL A 349 -19.48 9.87 22.22
N SER A 350 -18.46 9.41 22.94
CA SER A 350 -18.40 9.60 24.41
C SER A 350 -18.13 11.04 24.83
N GLY A 351 -17.80 11.94 23.89
CA GLY A 351 -17.37 13.30 24.19
C GLY A 351 -15.94 13.41 24.70
N SER A 352 -15.12 12.38 24.50
CA SER A 352 -13.67 12.44 24.68
C SER A 352 -13.09 13.46 23.70
N ASP A 353 -12.11 14.23 24.15
CA ASP A 353 -11.41 15.26 23.36
C ASP A 353 -10.08 14.67 22.88
N PHE A 354 -10.15 13.94 21.75
CA PHE A 354 -8.96 13.34 21.15
C PHE A 354 -8.10 14.42 20.49
N GLN A 355 -6.78 14.35 20.75
CA GLN A 355 -5.82 15.22 20.10
C GLN A 355 -5.53 14.71 18.69
N ASP A 356 -5.32 15.64 17.76
CA ASP A 356 -4.89 15.33 16.41
C ASP A 356 -3.48 14.74 16.41
N VAL A 357 -3.19 13.91 15.41
CA VAL A 357 -1.87 13.30 15.19
C VAL A 357 -1.31 13.76 13.86
N ASP A 358 -0.11 14.32 13.87
CA ASP A 358 0.61 14.76 12.68
C ASP A 358 1.72 13.77 12.31
N SER A 359 1.88 13.47 11.03
CA SER A 359 2.97 12.63 10.54
C SER A 359 3.71 13.26 9.37
N ILE A 360 5.05 13.16 9.41
CA ILE A 360 5.95 13.52 8.32
C ILE A 360 6.75 12.29 7.92
N LEU A 361 6.76 11.99 6.62
CA LEU A 361 7.64 10.98 6.03
C LEU A 361 8.63 11.64 5.05
N VAL A 362 9.93 11.34 5.19
CA VAL A 362 10.97 11.74 4.24
C VAL A 362 11.82 10.53 3.92
N GLY A 363 11.83 10.09 2.68
CA GLY A 363 12.53 8.86 2.35
C GLY A 363 12.89 8.70 0.88
N ALA A 364 13.40 7.52 0.58
CA ALA A 364 13.70 7.15 -0.80
C ALA A 364 13.51 5.65 -1.01
N ARG A 365 12.93 5.30 -2.15
CA ARG A 365 12.77 3.93 -2.63
C ARG A 365 13.71 3.67 -3.80
N TRP A 366 14.54 2.65 -3.67
CA TRP A 366 15.38 2.14 -4.74
C TRP A 366 14.86 0.77 -5.20
N LYS A 367 14.63 0.64 -6.51
CA LYS A 367 14.14 -0.58 -7.15
C LYS A 367 15.26 -1.20 -8.01
N PHE A 368 15.37 -2.53 -7.98
CA PHE A 368 16.36 -3.30 -8.76
C PHE A 368 15.79 -4.61 -9.31
#